data_8f32c5cdfeb51e7675d4220d98eec258
#
_entry.id   8f32c5cdfeb51e7675d4220d98eec258
#
_cell.length_a   1.000
_cell.length_b   1.000
_cell.length_c   1.000
_cell.angle_alpha   90.00
_cell.angle_beta   90.00
_cell.angle_gamma   90.00
#
_symmetry.space_group_name_H-M   'P 1'
#
loop_
_entity.id
_entity.type
_entity.pdbx_description
1 polymer ?
#
loop_
_entity_poly.entity_id
_entity_poly.type
_entity_poly.pdbx_seq_one_letter_code
_entity_poly.pdbx_strand_id
1 'polypeptide(L)'
;MLIFPLKKEWYDKIKSGEKTVEYREVKPYWTKRISLNLCLPMSALYPPKAVFKKVSAIGYCKLRLGYTQKFMTAIITKIAIVDGKDTDLHIDKPVYAIHLADVEEF
;
A
#
# COMPACT_ATOMS: atom_id res chain seq x y z
N MET A 1 -3.29 13.09 -0.05
CA MET A 1 -3.76 11.70 -0.13
C MET A 1 -2.64 10.80 -0.63
N LEU A 2 -2.57 9.60 -0.09
CA LEU A 2 -1.59 8.60 -0.52
C LEU A 2 -2.00 8.02 -1.87
N ILE A 3 -1.10 8.08 -2.85
CA ILE A 3 -1.39 7.64 -4.22
C ILE A 3 -0.36 6.60 -4.65
N PHE A 4 -0.87 5.47 -5.15
CA PHE A 4 -0.04 4.40 -5.69
C PHE A 4 -0.32 4.27 -7.19
N PRO A 5 0.60 4.67 -8.08
CA PRO A 5 0.47 4.35 -9.49
C PRO A 5 0.72 2.86 -9.71
N LEU A 6 -0.13 2.23 -10.51
CA LEU A 6 -0.09 0.79 -10.76
C LEU A 6 0.02 0.50 -12.25
N LYS A 7 0.74 -0.56 -12.59
CA LYS A 7 0.67 -1.14 -13.92
C LYS A 7 -0.73 -1.75 -14.10
N LYS A 8 -1.20 -1.82 -15.35
CA LYS A 8 -2.54 -2.33 -15.68
C LYS A 8 -2.80 -3.71 -15.08
N GLU A 9 -1.83 -4.60 -15.12
CA GLU A 9 -1.93 -5.95 -14.55
C GLU A 9 -2.37 -5.91 -13.08
N TRP A 10 -1.69 -5.12 -12.26
CA TRP A 10 -1.98 -5.02 -10.84
C TRP A 10 -3.26 -4.23 -10.56
N TYR A 11 -3.50 -3.20 -11.35
CA TYR A 11 -4.74 -2.41 -11.27
C TYR A 11 -5.96 -3.32 -11.46
N ASP A 12 -5.95 -4.13 -12.51
CA ASP A 12 -7.07 -5.03 -12.83
C ASP A 12 -7.24 -6.12 -11.76
N LYS A 13 -6.17 -6.64 -11.18
CA LYS A 13 -6.23 -7.64 -10.12
C LYS A 13 -6.81 -7.09 -8.83
N ILE A 14 -6.48 -5.85 -8.49
CA ILE A 14 -7.07 -5.19 -7.32
C ILE A 14 -8.55 -4.91 -7.57
N LYS A 15 -8.89 -4.42 -8.75
CA LYS A 15 -10.26 -4.12 -9.12
C LYS A 15 -11.16 -5.36 -9.04
N SER A 16 -10.66 -6.52 -9.47
CA SER A 16 -11.40 -7.78 -9.44
C SER A 16 -11.48 -8.43 -8.07
N GLY A 17 -10.70 -7.96 -7.10
CA GLY A 17 -10.61 -8.57 -5.77
C GLY A 17 -9.62 -9.73 -5.69
N GLU A 18 -8.95 -10.07 -6.79
CA GLU A 18 -7.92 -11.12 -6.80
C GLU A 18 -6.71 -10.74 -5.96
N LYS A 19 -6.36 -9.44 -5.95
CA LYS A 19 -5.25 -8.88 -5.17
C LYS A 19 -5.81 -7.91 -4.15
N THR A 20 -5.50 -8.13 -2.86
CA THR A 20 -5.98 -7.28 -1.76
C THR A 20 -4.86 -6.59 -1.00
N VAL A 21 -3.60 -6.82 -1.39
CA VAL A 21 -2.44 -6.24 -0.73
C VAL A 21 -1.54 -5.60 -1.78
N GLU A 22 -1.21 -4.33 -1.61
CA GLU A 22 -0.23 -3.64 -2.44
C GLU A 22 1.10 -3.60 -1.70
N TYR A 23 2.20 -3.74 -2.45
CA TYR A 23 3.54 -3.77 -1.88
C TYR A 23 4.38 -2.61 -2.39
N ARG A 24 5.10 -1.96 -1.48
CA ARG A 24 6.05 -0.88 -1.82
C ARG A 24 7.32 -1.08 -1.02
N GLU A 25 8.48 -0.86 -1.65
CA GLU A 25 9.76 -0.99 -0.97
C GLU A 25 9.86 -0.02 0.22
N VAL A 26 10.44 -0.48 1.33
CA VAL A 26 10.73 0.39 2.48
C VAL A 26 11.91 1.29 2.10
N LYS A 27 11.60 2.51 1.73
CA LYS A 27 12.59 3.53 1.37
C LYS A 27 12.03 4.92 1.69
N PRO A 28 12.89 5.94 1.80
CA PRO A 28 12.47 7.29 2.25
C PRO A 28 11.26 7.84 1.52
N TYR A 29 11.18 7.65 0.22
CA TYR A 29 10.05 8.11 -0.58
C TYR A 29 8.70 7.61 -0.03
N TRP A 30 8.56 6.30 0.16
CA TRP A 30 7.31 5.70 0.64
C TRP A 30 7.12 5.86 2.14
N THR A 31 8.19 5.73 2.92
CA THR A 31 8.13 5.91 4.38
C THR A 31 7.58 7.28 4.73
N LYS A 32 8.09 8.35 4.08
CA LYS A 32 7.63 9.71 4.32
C LYS A 32 6.15 9.88 3.95
N ARG A 33 5.75 9.38 2.80
CA ARG A 33 4.35 9.48 2.33
C ARG A 33 3.38 8.74 3.22
N ILE A 34 3.73 7.53 3.62
CA ILE A 34 2.90 6.73 4.53
C ILE A 34 2.78 7.43 5.88
N SER A 35 3.91 7.88 6.43
CA SER A 35 3.92 8.59 7.71
C SER A 35 3.01 9.82 7.70
N LEU A 36 3.14 10.67 6.69
CA LEU A 36 2.38 11.90 6.58
C LEU A 36 0.89 11.66 6.37
N ASN A 37 0.54 10.73 5.50
CA ASN A 37 -0.86 10.52 5.12
C ASN A 37 -1.65 9.69 6.14
N LEU A 38 -0.98 8.83 6.89
CA LEU A 38 -1.63 7.96 7.87
C LEU A 38 -1.37 8.38 9.31
N CYS A 39 -0.67 9.49 9.52
CA CYS A 39 -0.34 10.02 10.85
C CYS A 39 0.41 9.00 11.71
N LEU A 40 1.33 8.25 11.09
CA LEU A 40 2.17 7.27 11.79
C LEU A 40 3.57 7.86 11.99
N PRO A 41 4.19 7.65 13.18
CA PRO A 41 5.54 8.15 13.40
C PRO A 41 6.53 7.41 12.48
N MET A 42 7.43 8.17 11.84
CA MET A 42 8.43 7.58 10.94
C MET A 42 9.30 6.53 11.63
N SER A 43 9.64 6.74 12.89
CA SER A 43 10.43 5.79 13.67
C SER A 43 9.78 4.42 13.79
N ALA A 44 8.46 4.36 13.79
CA ALA A 44 7.71 3.11 13.86
C ALA A 44 7.65 2.37 12.53
N LEU A 45 7.99 3.03 11.41
CA LEU A 45 7.94 2.46 10.07
C LEU A 45 9.26 1.85 9.60
N TYR A 46 10.31 1.97 10.41
CA TYR A 46 11.63 1.41 10.07
C TYR A 46 11.95 0.04 10.68
N PRO A 47 11.46 -0.30 11.90
CA PRO A 47 11.81 -1.60 12.46
C PRO A 47 11.24 -2.73 11.61
N PRO A 48 11.99 -3.83 11.42
CA PRO A 48 11.49 -4.98 10.67
C PRO A 48 10.24 -5.56 11.34
N LYS A 49 9.30 -6.01 10.50
CA LYS A 49 8.04 -6.62 10.96
C LYS A 49 7.11 -5.71 11.76
N ALA A 50 7.23 -4.39 11.59
CA ALA A 50 6.25 -3.47 12.17
C ALA A 50 4.88 -3.73 11.56
N VAL A 51 3.85 -3.76 12.41
CA VAL A 51 2.48 -3.99 11.97
C VAL A 51 1.58 -2.91 12.57
N PHE A 52 0.81 -2.26 11.72
CA PHE A 52 -0.17 -1.25 12.14
C PHE A 52 -1.56 -1.72 11.69
N LYS A 53 -2.43 -1.93 12.66
CA LYS A 53 -3.79 -2.43 12.41
C LYS A 53 -4.76 -1.73 13.32
N LYS A 54 -5.92 -1.38 12.76
CA LYS A 54 -7.06 -0.86 13.50
C LYS A 54 -8.31 -1.67 13.14
N VAL A 55 -9.31 -1.64 14.00
CA VAL A 55 -10.61 -2.25 13.72
C VAL A 55 -11.28 -1.55 12.54
N SER A 56 -11.14 -0.23 12.48
CA SER A 56 -11.58 0.57 11.34
C SER A 56 -10.38 0.92 10.47
N ALA A 57 -10.63 1.60 9.34
CA ALA A 57 -9.59 2.05 8.43
C ALA A 57 -8.54 2.91 9.13
N ILE A 58 -7.25 2.70 8.79
CA ILE A 58 -6.17 3.59 9.22
C ILE A 58 -5.97 4.73 8.23
N GLY A 59 -6.56 4.66 7.05
CA GLY A 59 -6.50 5.71 6.06
C GLY A 59 -7.09 5.28 4.74
N TYR A 60 -6.95 6.16 3.77
CA TYR A 60 -7.42 5.96 2.41
C TYR A 60 -6.27 6.10 1.44
N CYS A 61 -6.38 5.47 0.29
CA CYS A 61 -5.43 5.69 -0.79
C CYS A 61 -6.15 5.75 -2.13
N LYS A 62 -5.44 6.31 -3.11
CA LYS A 62 -5.85 6.31 -4.50
C LYS A 62 -4.93 5.33 -5.24
N LEU A 63 -5.53 4.45 -6.01
CA LEU A 63 -4.83 3.49 -6.85
C LEU A 63 -5.04 3.94 -8.30
N ARG A 64 -3.98 4.45 -8.92
CA ARG A 64 -4.07 5.05 -10.25
C ARG A 64 -3.57 4.09 -11.31
N LEU A 65 -4.27 4.02 -12.44
CA LEU A 65 -3.81 3.25 -13.60
C LEU A 65 -2.66 4.01 -14.27
N GLY A 66 -1.42 3.64 -13.93
CA GLY A 66 -0.23 4.36 -14.39
C GLY A 66 -0.29 5.82 -14.02
N TYR A 67 -0.08 6.68 -14.99
CA TYR A 67 -0.17 8.14 -14.82
C TYR A 67 -1.38 8.72 -15.55
N THR A 68 -2.41 7.89 -15.78
CA THR A 68 -3.66 8.31 -16.41
C THR A 68 -4.61 8.95 -15.40
N GLN A 69 -5.77 9.40 -15.86
CA GLN A 69 -6.82 9.95 -15.00
C GLN A 69 -7.70 8.88 -14.38
N LYS A 70 -7.54 7.63 -14.79
CA LYS A 70 -8.34 6.53 -14.27
C LYS A 70 -7.80 6.04 -12.92
N PHE A 71 -8.68 5.90 -11.94
CA PHE A 71 -8.27 5.51 -10.59
C PHE A 71 -9.37 4.79 -9.82
N MET A 72 -8.92 4.09 -8.77
CA MET A 72 -9.78 3.52 -7.73
C MET A 72 -9.40 4.16 -6.40
N THR A 73 -10.32 4.15 -5.45
CA THR A 73 -10.01 4.44 -4.06
C THR A 73 -10.11 3.15 -3.25
N ALA A 74 -9.39 3.10 -2.16
CA ALA A 74 -9.43 1.96 -1.24
C ALA A 74 -9.21 2.44 0.20
N ILE A 75 -9.69 1.63 1.13
CA ILE A 75 -9.44 1.81 2.55
C ILE A 75 -8.21 0.98 2.91
N ILE A 76 -7.29 1.57 3.66
CA ILE A 76 -6.14 0.86 4.20
C ILE A 76 -6.52 0.38 5.60
N THR A 77 -6.51 -0.92 5.81
CA THR A 77 -6.91 -1.53 7.08
C THR A 77 -5.73 -2.01 7.92
N LYS A 78 -4.58 -2.23 7.27
CA LYS A 78 -3.39 -2.76 7.92
C LYS A 78 -2.17 -2.42 7.09
N ILE A 79 -1.07 -2.09 7.76
CA ILE A 79 0.26 -2.01 7.13
C ILE A 79 1.19 -2.89 7.95
N ALA A 80 1.98 -3.73 7.26
CA ALA A 80 3.00 -4.56 7.86
C ALA A 80 4.30 -4.39 7.07
N ILE A 81 5.44 -4.61 7.71
CA ILE A 81 6.72 -4.69 7.03
C ILE A 81 7.06 -6.18 6.91
N VAL A 82 7.24 -6.65 5.70
CA VAL A 82 7.50 -8.06 5.40
C VAL A 82 8.71 -8.19 4.48
N ASP A 83 9.22 -9.42 4.33
CA ASP A 83 10.32 -9.71 3.40
C ASP A 83 9.79 -9.65 1.96
N GLY A 84 10.43 -8.83 1.13
CA GLY A 84 10.03 -8.66 -0.26
C GLY A 84 10.20 -9.89 -1.13
N LYS A 85 10.96 -10.89 -0.69
CA LYS A 85 11.12 -12.15 -1.42
C LYS A 85 9.79 -12.89 -1.58
N ASP A 86 8.91 -12.78 -0.59
CA ASP A 86 7.64 -13.49 -0.53
C ASP A 86 6.48 -12.68 -1.12
N THR A 87 6.79 -11.63 -1.87
CA THR A 87 5.79 -10.72 -2.43
C THR A 87 5.88 -10.64 -3.95
N ASP A 88 4.93 -9.94 -4.57
CA ASP A 88 4.92 -9.68 -6.01
C ASP A 88 6.20 -8.99 -6.50
N LEU A 89 6.90 -8.28 -5.63
CA LEU A 89 8.10 -7.53 -5.99
C LEU A 89 9.33 -8.43 -6.15
N HIS A 90 9.34 -9.60 -5.50
CA HIS A 90 10.44 -10.57 -5.54
C HIS A 90 11.81 -9.91 -5.31
N ILE A 91 11.92 -9.05 -4.32
CA ILE A 91 13.16 -8.35 -3.98
C ILE A 91 13.66 -8.77 -2.60
N ASP A 92 14.97 -8.83 -2.44
CA ASP A 92 15.62 -9.22 -1.18
C ASP A 92 15.77 -7.99 -0.27
N LYS A 93 14.64 -7.35 0.04
CA LYS A 93 14.57 -6.15 0.87
C LYS A 93 13.23 -6.12 1.60
N PRO A 94 13.16 -5.39 2.73
CA PRO A 94 11.87 -5.20 3.39
C PRO A 94 10.93 -4.36 2.53
N VAL A 95 9.65 -4.72 2.56
CA VAL A 95 8.60 -3.99 1.85
C VAL A 95 7.42 -3.72 2.76
N TYR A 96 6.69 -2.64 2.47
CA TYR A 96 5.39 -2.40 3.10
C TYR A 96 4.35 -3.26 2.42
N ALA A 97 3.62 -4.03 3.23
CA ALA A 97 2.42 -4.75 2.80
C ALA A 97 1.21 -3.92 3.21
N ILE A 98 0.54 -3.33 2.25
CA ILE A 98 -0.57 -2.40 2.47
C ILE A 98 -1.86 -3.14 2.15
N HIS A 99 -2.62 -3.46 3.19
CA HIS A 99 -3.86 -4.22 3.06
C HIS A 99 -5.02 -3.30 2.71
N LEU A 100 -5.73 -3.65 1.65
CA LEU A 100 -6.79 -2.83 1.04
C LEU A 100 -8.16 -3.47 1.25
N ALA A 101 -9.17 -2.61 1.41
CA ALA A 101 -10.58 -3.02 1.49
C ALA A 101 -11.43 -1.96 0.81
N ASP A 102 -12.69 -2.30 0.54
CA ASP A 102 -13.69 -1.38 -0.03
C ASP A 102 -13.16 -0.64 -1.26
N VAL A 103 -12.61 -1.39 -2.20
CA VAL A 103 -12.08 -0.85 -3.44
C VAL A 103 -13.23 -0.36 -4.32
N GLU A 104 -13.14 0.87 -4.79
CA GLU A 104 -14.18 1.50 -5.59
C GLU A 104 -13.54 2.27 -6.75
N GLU A 105 -13.95 1.95 -7.98
CA GLU A 105 -13.45 2.62 -9.17
C GLU A 105 -14.34 3.80 -9.55
N PHE A 106 -13.70 4.86 -9.99
CA PHE A 106 -14.36 6.08 -10.47
C PHE A 106 -14.09 6.35 -11.93
#